data_300eb4682d98e2a4579b8a318f751908
#
_entry.id   300eb4682d98e2a4579b8a318f751908
#
_cell.length_a   1.000
_cell.length_b   1.000
_cell.length_c   1.000
_cell.angle_alpha   90.00
_cell.angle_beta   90.00
_cell.angle_gamma   90.00
#
_symmetry.space_group_name_H-M   'P 1'
#
loop_
_entity.id
_entity.type
_entity.pdbx_description
1 polymer ?
#
loop_
_entity_poly.entity_id
_entity_poly.type
_entity_poly.pdbx_seq_one_letter_code
_entity_poly.pdbx_strand_id
1 'polypeptide(L)'
;MAYQALYRKYRPQRFSDVVGQEHITVTLQNELREGKIVHAYLFTGTRGTGKTTCAKILAKAINCPCLINGDPCCDCDMCRAVANEEITDIVEIDAASNNGVDYIRELREQVAFAPAAAKYRVYIIDEVHMLSTSAFNALLKTLEEPPEHVVFILATTEVHKLPATILSRCQRFDFRRIDSEKICERLQYIAGLEGLTLQDDAATLIASAADGGMRDALSILDLCASSNNVITEDTVASVCSMAGNDYLIKMADFIKRRDSEAALTLIDELHNSSVDMLRLLTELTNHYRDLMVIKTVKSNKKPILCSAARLAELERLASDLDIKEIMCILSVLQSAFAGMQTGNRRCEMEMTVIRLCHPEIRLDLNSLEMRIAALEKGGVKATPTSAKVEIEKAAPTVPVVEDKPIAPIENDNGDIDEIPLPEAPAEEALPDVIEQPSTATVADGALERWDDILSILRKTCPLIAGVLQGSKAYISGDRLLIDTQNSQFRTMFNGSNPIYRNSIRNAAEQVLGVSYKLGPYRKATTEASVDPLAAFAEKLKALEEK
;
A
#
# COMPACT_ATOMS: atom_id res chain seq x y z
N MET A 1 7.17 -9.59 37.65
CA MET A 1 7.10 -8.50 36.68
C MET A 1 6.29 -8.99 35.49
N ALA A 2 5.45 -8.13 34.89
CA ALA A 2 4.74 -8.51 33.65
C ALA A 2 5.79 -8.74 32.56
N TYR A 3 5.57 -9.73 31.70
CA TYR A 3 6.41 -10.01 30.55
C TYR A 3 6.39 -8.81 29.57
N GLN A 4 7.55 -8.39 29.12
CA GLN A 4 7.71 -7.30 28.17
C GLN A 4 8.40 -7.83 26.91
N ALA A 5 7.76 -7.69 25.75
CA ALA A 5 8.30 -8.13 24.47
C ALA A 5 9.68 -7.53 24.18
N LEU A 6 10.58 -8.30 23.58
CA LEU A 6 11.98 -7.93 23.34
C LEU A 6 12.12 -6.62 22.56
N TYR A 7 11.27 -6.39 21.55
CA TYR A 7 11.29 -5.14 20.76
C TYR A 7 10.94 -3.89 21.57
N ARG A 8 10.25 -4.02 22.73
CA ARG A 8 9.98 -2.92 23.66
C ARG A 8 11.10 -2.79 24.68
N LYS A 9 11.55 -3.90 25.26
CA LYS A 9 12.60 -3.96 26.28
C LYS A 9 13.94 -3.40 25.76
N TYR A 10 14.30 -3.76 24.51
CA TYR A 10 15.55 -3.34 23.87
C TYR A 10 15.39 -2.17 22.89
N ARG A 11 14.33 -1.38 23.05
CA ARG A 11 14.12 -0.17 22.24
C ARG A 11 15.23 0.84 22.52
N PRO A 12 15.99 1.30 21.51
CA PRO A 12 17.03 2.31 21.66
C PRO A 12 16.57 3.54 22.44
N GLN A 13 17.40 4.01 23.34
CA GLN A 13 17.13 5.20 24.16
C GLN A 13 18.01 6.38 23.77
N ARG A 14 19.06 6.16 22.99
CA ARG A 14 20.00 7.14 22.45
C ARG A 14 20.17 6.92 20.96
N PHE A 15 20.61 7.95 20.23
CA PHE A 15 20.92 7.81 18.81
C PHE A 15 22.09 6.85 18.56
N SER A 16 23.06 6.80 19.49
CA SER A 16 24.18 5.85 19.44
C SER A 16 23.77 4.38 19.49
N ASP A 17 22.58 4.06 20.02
CA ASP A 17 22.06 2.70 20.13
C ASP A 17 21.27 2.27 18.88
N VAL A 18 20.98 3.22 17.96
CA VAL A 18 20.20 2.96 16.75
C VAL A 18 21.09 2.29 15.70
N VAL A 19 20.68 1.10 15.27
CA VAL A 19 21.44 0.28 14.32
C VAL A 19 21.07 0.64 12.88
N GLY A 20 22.08 0.80 12.03
CA GLY A 20 21.92 0.86 10.57
C GLY A 20 21.41 2.20 10.00
N GLN A 21 21.33 3.27 10.84
CA GLN A 21 20.83 4.58 10.42
C GLN A 21 21.83 5.71 10.72
N GLU A 22 23.12 5.43 10.62
CA GLU A 22 24.20 6.36 11.03
C GLU A 22 24.11 7.71 10.29
N HIS A 23 23.71 7.72 9.02
CA HIS A 23 23.51 8.92 8.22
C HIS A 23 22.44 9.88 8.78
N ILE A 24 21.44 9.33 9.50
CA ILE A 24 20.40 10.11 10.16
C ILE A 24 20.83 10.52 11.57
N THR A 25 21.30 9.54 12.35
CA THR A 25 21.61 9.76 13.77
C THR A 25 22.73 10.77 13.95
N VAL A 26 23.79 10.72 13.12
CA VAL A 26 24.89 11.69 13.14
C VAL A 26 24.40 13.10 12.77
N THR A 27 23.52 13.23 11.79
CA THR A 27 22.96 14.53 11.38
C THR A 27 22.13 15.13 12.51
N LEU A 28 21.21 14.37 13.09
CA LEU A 28 20.36 14.82 14.21
C LEU A 28 21.21 15.18 15.45
N GLN A 29 22.24 14.40 15.79
CA GLN A 29 23.17 14.72 16.88
C GLN A 29 23.92 16.03 16.64
N ASN A 30 24.33 16.32 15.42
CA ASN A 30 25.02 17.56 15.07
C ASN A 30 24.06 18.77 15.18
N GLU A 31 22.85 18.66 14.65
CA GLU A 31 21.81 19.71 14.78
C GLU A 31 21.52 20.03 16.25
N LEU A 32 21.40 19.02 17.10
CA LEU A 32 21.20 19.19 18.54
C LEU A 32 22.38 19.86 19.25
N ARG A 33 23.63 19.52 18.87
CA ARG A 33 24.84 20.17 19.40
C ARG A 33 24.91 21.64 19.03
N GLU A 34 24.52 21.97 17.80
CA GLU A 34 24.52 23.35 17.29
C GLU A 34 23.28 24.14 17.74
N GLY A 35 22.32 23.50 18.38
CA GLY A 35 21.05 24.13 18.79
C GLY A 35 20.14 24.48 17.61
N LYS A 36 20.38 23.92 16.45
CA LYS A 36 19.59 24.13 15.22
C LYS A 36 18.41 23.17 15.17
N ILE A 37 17.37 23.46 15.93
CA ILE A 37 16.14 22.67 15.96
C ILE A 37 15.17 23.23 14.93
N VAL A 38 14.69 22.39 14.02
CA VAL A 38 13.70 22.76 13.00
C VAL A 38 12.30 22.52 13.56
N HIS A 39 11.35 23.33 13.13
CA HIS A 39 9.94 23.24 13.59
C HIS A 39 9.23 21.94 13.15
N ALA A 40 9.67 21.28 12.05
CA ALA A 40 9.04 20.08 11.53
C ALA A 40 10.05 19.11 10.90
N TYR A 41 10.03 17.88 11.38
CA TYR A 41 10.81 16.75 10.89
C TYR A 41 9.88 15.75 10.21
N LEU A 42 10.33 15.14 9.11
CA LEU A 42 9.60 14.06 8.43
C LEU A 42 10.50 12.83 8.30
N PHE A 43 10.15 11.75 8.98
CA PHE A 43 10.83 10.47 8.94
C PHE A 43 10.11 9.52 8.01
N THR A 44 10.77 9.11 6.91
CA THR A 44 10.21 8.24 5.88
C THR A 44 10.97 6.93 5.80
N GLY A 45 10.34 5.84 5.39
CA GLY A 45 10.99 4.54 5.20
C GLY A 45 10.11 3.36 5.59
N THR A 46 10.58 2.14 5.32
CA THR A 46 9.82 0.91 5.56
C THR A 46 9.54 0.70 7.06
N ARG A 47 8.55 -0.16 7.36
CA ARG A 47 8.19 -0.50 8.74
C ARG A 47 9.37 -1.14 9.46
N GLY A 48 9.48 -0.93 10.77
CA GLY A 48 10.50 -1.59 11.60
C GLY A 48 11.91 -1.00 11.54
N THR A 49 12.18 0.04 10.72
CA THR A 49 13.50 0.65 10.53
C THR A 49 13.93 1.66 11.59
N GLY A 50 13.06 1.98 12.56
CA GLY A 50 13.41 2.84 13.70
C GLY A 50 12.85 4.25 13.66
N LYS A 51 11.95 4.61 12.73
CA LYS A 51 11.34 5.96 12.60
C LYS A 51 10.75 6.48 13.92
N THR A 52 9.78 5.78 14.48
CA THR A 52 9.12 6.15 15.74
C THR A 52 10.09 6.13 16.92
N THR A 53 11.09 5.25 16.89
CA THR A 53 12.16 5.20 17.91
C THR A 53 13.02 6.45 17.85
N CYS A 54 13.51 6.84 16.67
CA CYS A 54 14.28 8.09 16.50
C CYS A 54 13.43 9.31 16.81
N ALA A 55 12.12 9.32 16.50
CA ALA A 55 11.21 10.38 16.87
C ALA A 55 11.14 10.57 18.39
N LYS A 56 11.00 9.49 19.15
CA LYS A 56 11.00 9.52 20.63
C LYS A 56 12.36 9.96 21.20
N ILE A 57 13.46 9.50 20.62
CA ILE A 57 14.81 9.93 21.03
C ILE A 57 15.00 11.42 20.74
N LEU A 58 14.57 11.91 19.59
CA LEU A 58 14.66 13.31 19.20
C LEU A 58 13.83 14.20 20.16
N ALA A 59 12.58 13.82 20.42
CA ALA A 59 11.70 14.53 21.34
C ALA A 59 12.31 14.62 22.76
N LYS A 60 12.94 13.54 23.24
CA LYS A 60 13.68 13.50 24.50
C LYS A 60 14.92 14.37 24.46
N ALA A 61 15.70 14.32 23.37
CA ALA A 61 16.95 15.06 23.24
C ALA A 61 16.72 16.58 23.13
N ILE A 62 15.70 17.03 22.39
CA ILE A 62 15.33 18.46 22.25
C ILE A 62 15.03 19.08 23.64
N ASN A 63 14.46 18.29 24.55
CA ASN A 63 14.08 18.73 25.89
C ASN A 63 15.08 18.37 26.98
N CYS A 64 16.18 17.67 26.63
CA CYS A 64 17.20 17.28 27.60
C CYS A 64 18.14 18.45 27.94
N PRO A 65 18.25 18.89 29.21
CA PRO A 65 19.16 19.97 29.59
C PRO A 65 20.63 19.54 29.57
N CYS A 66 20.91 18.24 29.61
CA CYS A 66 22.26 17.66 29.75
C CYS A 66 22.59 16.75 28.57
N LEU A 67 22.60 17.28 27.35
CA LEU A 67 22.98 16.52 26.16
C LEU A 67 24.44 16.02 26.26
N ILE A 68 24.65 14.76 25.90
CA ILE A 68 25.99 14.15 25.83
C ILE A 68 26.28 13.85 24.36
N ASN A 69 27.14 14.62 23.74
CA ASN A 69 27.49 14.44 22.31
C ASN A 69 26.29 14.47 21.34
N GLY A 70 25.22 15.19 21.67
CA GLY A 70 23.98 15.24 20.89
C GLY A 70 23.00 14.11 21.20
N ASP A 71 23.35 13.19 22.11
CA ASP A 71 22.44 12.19 22.68
C ASP A 71 21.76 12.70 23.94
N PRO A 72 20.52 12.29 24.24
CA PRO A 72 19.89 12.54 25.53
C PRO A 72 20.67 11.80 26.64
N CYS A 73 20.86 12.45 27.80
CA CYS A 73 21.62 11.86 28.90
C CYS A 73 20.97 10.60 29.49
N CYS A 74 19.63 10.46 29.34
CA CYS A 74 18.78 9.38 29.88
C CYS A 74 18.72 9.29 31.40
N ASP A 75 19.26 10.26 32.12
CA ASP A 75 19.37 10.25 33.58
C ASP A 75 18.78 11.49 34.30
N CYS A 76 18.62 12.62 33.62
CA CYS A 76 17.95 13.79 34.18
C CYS A 76 16.45 13.57 34.35
N ASP A 77 15.82 14.39 35.21
CA ASP A 77 14.38 14.27 35.51
C ASP A 77 13.51 14.33 34.26
N MET A 78 13.87 15.21 33.31
CA MET A 78 13.19 15.31 32.01
C MET A 78 13.29 14.00 31.23
N CYS A 79 14.48 13.41 31.10
CA CYS A 79 14.64 12.15 30.38
C CYS A 79 13.91 10.97 31.04
N ARG A 80 13.87 10.93 32.38
CA ARG A 80 13.13 9.88 33.12
C ARG A 80 11.63 10.06 32.96
N ALA A 81 11.13 11.27 33.07
CA ALA A 81 9.71 11.58 32.93
C ALA A 81 9.20 11.30 31.48
N VAL A 82 10.03 11.57 30.45
CA VAL A 82 9.72 11.15 29.07
C VAL A 82 9.71 9.63 28.91
N ALA A 83 10.65 8.92 29.53
CA ALA A 83 10.73 7.46 29.46
C ALA A 83 9.53 6.78 30.14
N ASN A 84 8.99 7.41 31.21
CA ASN A 84 7.83 6.92 31.95
C ASN A 84 6.48 7.40 31.37
N GLU A 85 6.49 8.19 30.29
CA GLU A 85 5.27 8.80 29.69
C GLU A 85 4.50 9.71 30.67
N GLU A 86 5.22 10.35 31.62
CA GLU A 86 4.63 11.23 32.64
C GLU A 86 4.49 12.70 32.16
N ILE A 87 5.11 13.05 31.02
CA ILE A 87 5.12 14.41 30.48
C ILE A 87 4.01 14.59 29.46
N THR A 88 3.17 15.61 29.66
CA THR A 88 2.10 16.01 28.73
C THR A 88 2.58 16.86 27.55
N ASP A 89 3.82 17.37 27.59
CA ASP A 89 4.40 18.22 26.54
C ASP A 89 4.96 17.42 25.35
N ILE A 90 5.06 16.08 25.46
CA ILE A 90 5.39 15.19 24.35
C ILE A 90 4.17 14.31 24.07
N VAL A 91 3.53 14.59 22.96
CA VAL A 91 2.28 13.92 22.55
C VAL A 91 2.57 12.99 21.38
N GLU A 92 2.32 11.69 21.57
CA GLU A 92 2.41 10.68 20.50
C GLU A 92 1.01 10.38 19.98
N ILE A 93 0.83 10.50 18.66
CA ILE A 93 -0.44 10.34 17.96
C ILE A 93 -0.24 9.28 16.88
N ASP A 94 -1.01 8.22 16.93
CA ASP A 94 -1.15 7.27 15.84
C ASP A 94 -2.25 7.77 14.90
N ALA A 95 -1.87 8.20 13.69
CA ALA A 95 -2.81 8.70 12.70
C ALA A 95 -3.73 7.60 12.13
N ALA A 96 -3.40 6.32 12.29
CA ALA A 96 -4.30 5.23 11.90
C ALA A 96 -5.54 5.18 12.80
N SER A 97 -5.37 5.48 14.09
CA SER A 97 -6.46 5.53 15.08
C SER A 97 -7.13 6.93 15.15
N ASN A 98 -6.39 8.01 14.81
CA ASN A 98 -6.81 9.41 14.97
C ASN A 98 -6.70 10.19 13.66
N ASN A 99 -7.41 9.76 12.61
CA ASN A 99 -7.33 10.34 11.27
C ASN A 99 -8.29 11.50 11.00
N GLY A 100 -9.15 11.83 11.95
CA GLY A 100 -10.22 12.82 11.82
C GLY A 100 -9.72 14.26 11.82
N VAL A 101 -10.44 15.14 11.11
CA VAL A 101 -10.14 16.59 11.08
C VAL A 101 -10.36 17.25 12.42
N ASP A 102 -11.31 16.80 13.22
CA ASP A 102 -11.66 17.43 14.49
C ASP A 102 -10.55 17.22 15.51
N TYR A 103 -9.94 16.03 15.54
CA TYR A 103 -8.78 15.78 16.38
C TYR A 103 -7.58 16.70 16.05
N ILE A 104 -7.32 16.92 14.77
CA ILE A 104 -6.23 17.83 14.34
C ILE A 104 -6.59 19.30 14.63
N ARG A 105 -7.89 19.67 14.63
CA ARG A 105 -8.32 21.01 15.07
C ARG A 105 -8.12 21.21 16.56
N GLU A 106 -8.48 20.25 17.40
CA GLU A 106 -8.19 20.28 18.84
C GLU A 106 -6.69 20.36 19.11
N LEU A 107 -5.88 19.58 18.40
CA LEU A 107 -4.43 19.65 18.47
C LEU A 107 -3.94 21.08 18.13
N ARG A 108 -4.46 21.69 17.08
CA ARG A 108 -4.09 23.07 16.69
C ARG A 108 -4.43 24.09 17.78
N GLU A 109 -5.52 23.93 18.48
CA GLU A 109 -5.86 24.80 19.63
C GLU A 109 -4.87 24.59 20.78
N GLN A 110 -4.48 23.35 21.05
CA GLN A 110 -3.50 23.02 22.08
C GLN A 110 -2.09 23.53 21.76
N VAL A 111 -1.70 23.59 20.48
CA VAL A 111 -0.41 24.12 20.00
C VAL A 111 -0.18 25.57 20.40
N ALA A 112 -1.24 26.38 20.56
CA ALA A 112 -1.14 27.77 20.96
C ALA A 112 -0.65 27.96 22.41
N PHE A 113 -0.76 26.93 23.26
CA PHE A 113 -0.36 27.01 24.66
C PHE A 113 1.12 26.68 24.85
N ALA A 114 1.79 27.46 25.69
CA ALA A 114 3.17 27.17 26.07
C ALA A 114 3.30 25.79 26.77
N PRO A 115 4.45 25.14 26.65
CA PRO A 115 4.71 23.88 27.35
C PRO A 115 4.66 24.08 28.89
N ALA A 116 4.21 23.04 29.60
CA ALA A 116 4.05 23.11 31.06
C ALA A 116 5.36 22.88 31.83
N ALA A 117 6.19 21.94 31.36
CA ALA A 117 7.44 21.53 32.03
C ALA A 117 8.64 21.46 31.09
N ALA A 118 8.42 21.18 29.82
CA ALA A 118 9.46 21.02 28.82
C ALA A 118 9.88 22.37 28.20
N LYS A 119 11.00 22.39 27.50
CA LYS A 119 11.43 23.54 26.72
C LYS A 119 10.62 23.71 25.43
N TYR A 120 10.34 22.58 24.78
CA TYR A 120 9.56 22.49 23.56
C TYR A 120 8.40 21.52 23.74
N ARG A 121 7.26 21.88 23.20
CA ARG A 121 6.12 20.96 23.05
C ARG A 121 6.31 20.18 21.76
N VAL A 122 6.36 18.84 21.86
CA VAL A 122 6.68 17.97 20.72
C VAL A 122 5.48 17.10 20.37
N TYR A 123 5.07 17.15 19.12
CA TYR A 123 4.02 16.29 18.58
C TYR A 123 4.63 15.27 17.64
N ILE A 124 4.56 14.00 18.01
CA ILE A 124 4.96 12.87 17.20
C ILE A 124 3.71 12.29 16.54
N ILE A 125 3.60 12.40 15.22
CA ILE A 125 2.47 11.84 14.46
C ILE A 125 3.00 10.64 13.65
N ASP A 126 2.67 9.44 14.11
CA ASP A 126 3.07 8.20 13.42
C ASP A 126 2.05 7.83 12.35
N GLU A 127 2.51 7.18 11.28
CA GLU A 127 1.77 6.82 10.07
C GLU A 127 0.92 7.98 9.52
N VAL A 128 1.53 9.17 9.46
CA VAL A 128 0.86 10.43 9.09
C VAL A 128 0.11 10.36 7.75
N HIS A 129 0.48 9.46 6.84
CA HIS A 129 -0.23 9.23 5.57
C HIS A 129 -1.68 8.73 5.74
N MET A 130 -2.06 8.29 6.94
CA MET A 130 -3.42 7.84 7.26
C MET A 130 -4.38 9.00 7.56
N LEU A 131 -3.87 10.23 7.74
CA LEU A 131 -4.70 11.41 7.95
C LEU A 131 -5.60 11.68 6.75
N SER A 132 -6.82 12.14 7.01
CA SER A 132 -7.73 12.60 5.96
C SER A 132 -7.20 13.87 5.28
N THR A 133 -7.60 14.13 4.05
CA THR A 133 -7.22 15.36 3.31
C THR A 133 -7.59 16.63 4.08
N SER A 134 -8.74 16.63 4.76
CA SER A 134 -9.17 17.75 5.60
C SER A 134 -8.31 17.92 6.85
N ALA A 135 -7.80 16.83 7.43
CA ALA A 135 -6.87 16.85 8.55
C ALA A 135 -5.49 17.40 8.12
N PHE A 136 -4.98 17.00 6.95
CA PHE A 136 -3.77 17.59 6.38
C PHE A 136 -3.89 19.09 6.19
N ASN A 137 -5.00 19.57 5.62
CA ASN A 137 -5.24 21.00 5.41
C ASN A 137 -5.32 21.78 6.75
N ALA A 138 -5.83 21.18 7.81
CA ALA A 138 -5.83 21.77 9.13
C ALA A 138 -4.41 21.88 9.73
N LEU A 139 -3.56 20.85 9.51
CA LEU A 139 -2.18 20.80 9.97
C LEU A 139 -1.27 21.79 9.22
N LEU A 140 -1.51 22.00 7.91
CA LEU A 140 -0.72 22.92 7.08
C LEU A 140 -0.61 24.31 7.67
N LYS A 141 -1.70 24.87 8.22
CA LYS A 141 -1.70 26.20 8.82
C LYS A 141 -0.70 26.34 9.97
N THR A 142 -0.56 25.30 10.78
CA THR A 142 0.39 25.27 11.89
C THR A 142 1.83 25.03 11.44
N LEU A 143 2.02 24.30 10.34
CA LEU A 143 3.35 24.08 9.75
C LEU A 143 3.85 25.30 8.97
N GLU A 144 2.97 26.18 8.49
CA GLU A 144 3.32 27.46 7.84
C GLU A 144 3.75 28.53 8.84
N GLU A 145 3.03 28.63 9.94
CA GLU A 145 3.28 29.61 11.02
C GLU A 145 3.41 28.89 12.36
N PRO A 146 4.51 28.10 12.55
CA PRO A 146 4.69 27.33 13.76
C PRO A 146 5.05 28.24 14.94
N PRO A 147 4.45 28.05 16.14
CA PRO A 147 4.92 28.71 17.36
C PRO A 147 6.35 28.28 17.68
N GLU A 148 7.18 29.20 18.18
CA GLU A 148 8.60 28.96 18.47
C GLU A 148 8.88 27.82 19.47
N HIS A 149 7.90 27.52 20.31
CA HIS A 149 7.98 26.47 21.33
C HIS A 149 7.47 25.09 20.87
N VAL A 150 7.10 24.93 19.59
CA VAL A 150 6.50 23.70 19.08
C VAL A 150 7.38 23.03 18.04
N VAL A 151 7.49 21.71 18.14
CA VAL A 151 8.20 20.86 17.15
C VAL A 151 7.30 19.71 16.73
N PHE A 152 7.15 19.54 15.42
CA PHE A 152 6.45 18.41 14.84
C PHE A 152 7.44 17.35 14.35
N ILE A 153 7.16 16.08 14.64
CA ILE A 153 7.91 14.94 14.12
C ILE A 153 6.90 13.99 13.46
N LEU A 154 6.86 14.03 12.13
CA LEU A 154 5.97 13.23 11.32
C LEU A 154 6.69 11.94 10.90
N ALA A 155 6.06 10.79 11.04
CA ALA A 155 6.61 9.51 10.57
C ALA A 155 5.65 8.85 9.58
N THR A 156 6.18 8.24 8.51
CA THR A 156 5.38 7.56 7.50
C THR A 156 6.12 6.41 6.85
N THR A 157 5.38 5.37 6.48
CA THR A 157 5.85 4.31 5.60
C THR A 157 5.60 4.62 4.12
N GLU A 158 4.68 5.54 3.80
CA GLU A 158 4.21 5.81 2.45
C GLU A 158 4.31 7.30 2.10
N VAL A 159 5.52 7.77 1.78
CA VAL A 159 5.78 9.18 1.46
C VAL A 159 5.01 9.68 0.23
N HIS A 160 4.72 8.80 -0.74
CA HIS A 160 4.00 9.15 -1.96
C HIS A 160 2.54 9.52 -1.74
N LYS A 161 1.96 9.18 -0.59
CA LYS A 161 0.60 9.58 -0.19
C LYS A 161 0.54 10.96 0.46
N LEU A 162 1.70 11.54 0.80
CA LEU A 162 1.74 12.86 1.44
C LEU A 162 1.62 13.99 0.41
N PRO A 163 0.83 15.05 0.71
CA PRO A 163 0.78 16.24 -0.13
C PRO A 163 2.17 16.91 -0.26
N ALA A 164 2.50 17.41 -1.45
CA ALA A 164 3.74 18.12 -1.70
C ALA A 164 3.91 19.37 -0.79
N THR A 165 2.80 19.97 -0.38
CA THR A 165 2.77 21.10 0.55
C THR A 165 3.29 20.78 1.95
N ILE A 166 3.10 19.54 2.44
CA ILE A 166 3.70 19.04 3.69
C ILE A 166 5.19 18.77 3.49
N LEU A 167 5.54 18.09 2.38
CA LEU A 167 6.92 17.72 2.07
C LEU A 167 7.85 18.94 1.99
N SER A 168 7.37 20.06 1.45
CA SER A 168 8.16 21.29 1.30
C SER A 168 8.42 22.05 2.61
N ARG A 169 7.69 21.74 3.70
CA ARG A 169 7.77 22.43 5.00
C ARG A 169 8.45 21.61 6.09
N CYS A 170 8.81 20.36 5.78
CA CYS A 170 9.46 19.47 6.73
C CYS A 170 10.90 19.14 6.30
N GLN A 171 11.80 19.07 7.27
CA GLN A 171 13.12 18.50 7.03
C GLN A 171 12.99 16.98 6.95
N ARG A 172 13.32 16.42 5.78
CA ARG A 172 13.11 15.01 5.47
C ARG A 172 14.31 14.15 5.79
N PHE A 173 14.08 13.00 6.43
CA PHE A 173 15.06 11.96 6.73
C PHE A 173 14.54 10.61 6.21
N ASP A 174 15.31 10.00 5.31
CA ASP A 174 14.96 8.74 4.67
C ASP A 174 15.63 7.56 5.38
N PHE A 175 14.85 6.81 6.16
CA PHE A 175 15.30 5.58 6.82
C PHE A 175 15.44 4.45 5.80
N ARG A 176 16.60 3.85 5.77
CA ARG A 176 16.92 2.73 4.89
C ARG A 176 16.60 1.40 5.58
N ARG A 177 16.44 0.36 4.78
CA ARG A 177 16.44 -1.01 5.30
C ARG A 177 17.77 -1.27 6.00
N ILE A 178 17.70 -1.93 7.15
CA ILE A 178 18.91 -2.27 7.92
C ILE A 178 19.58 -3.46 7.25
N ASP A 179 20.89 -3.40 7.09
CA ASP A 179 21.68 -4.50 6.55
C ASP A 179 21.53 -5.73 7.44
N SER A 180 21.39 -6.89 6.83
CA SER A 180 21.14 -8.14 7.53
C SER A 180 22.28 -8.54 8.46
N GLU A 181 23.52 -8.23 8.10
CA GLU A 181 24.69 -8.43 8.97
C GLU A 181 24.51 -7.67 10.29
N LYS A 182 24.11 -6.39 10.23
CA LYS A 182 23.83 -5.57 11.41
C LYS A 182 22.63 -6.08 12.25
N ILE A 183 21.62 -6.65 11.57
CA ILE A 183 20.50 -7.29 12.26
C ILE A 183 20.99 -8.52 13.00
N CYS A 184 21.76 -9.41 12.35
CA CYS A 184 22.32 -10.60 12.98
C CYS A 184 23.18 -10.27 14.21
N GLU A 185 24.11 -9.30 14.09
CA GLU A 185 24.93 -8.83 15.21
C GLU A 185 24.05 -8.35 16.38
N ARG A 186 23.00 -7.58 16.09
CA ARG A 186 22.09 -7.08 17.14
C ARG A 186 21.28 -8.19 17.78
N LEU A 187 20.81 -9.17 16.99
CA LEU A 187 20.09 -10.35 17.50
C LEU A 187 20.97 -11.21 18.41
N GLN A 188 22.22 -11.48 18.00
CA GLN A 188 23.18 -12.23 18.81
C GLN A 188 23.50 -11.51 20.12
N TYR A 189 23.71 -10.18 20.08
CA TYR A 189 23.92 -9.36 21.26
C TYR A 189 22.75 -9.47 22.24
N ILE A 190 21.51 -9.33 21.75
CA ILE A 190 20.31 -9.40 22.60
C ILE A 190 20.07 -10.83 23.12
N ALA A 191 20.27 -11.84 22.28
CA ALA A 191 20.18 -13.26 22.70
C ALA A 191 21.16 -13.56 23.84
N GLY A 192 22.41 -13.04 23.76
CA GLY A 192 23.39 -13.17 24.84
C GLY A 192 22.95 -12.51 26.14
N LEU A 193 22.29 -11.33 26.08
CA LEU A 193 21.75 -10.66 27.27
C LEU A 193 20.57 -11.41 27.92
N GLU A 194 19.76 -12.10 27.12
CA GLU A 194 18.62 -12.91 27.59
C GLU A 194 19.02 -14.35 27.97
N GLY A 195 20.30 -14.72 27.80
CA GLY A 195 20.76 -16.10 28.10
C GLY A 195 20.27 -17.12 27.07
N LEU A 196 19.92 -16.69 25.87
CA LEU A 196 19.50 -17.54 24.76
C LEU A 196 20.71 -17.93 23.90
N THR A 197 20.69 -19.15 23.36
CA THR A 197 21.70 -19.62 22.40
C THR A 197 21.11 -19.51 21.00
N LEU A 198 21.56 -18.51 20.23
CA LEU A 198 21.14 -18.27 18.85
C LEU A 198 22.23 -18.76 17.88
N GLN A 199 21.90 -19.70 17.01
CA GLN A 199 22.80 -20.16 15.94
C GLN A 199 22.90 -19.12 14.82
N ASP A 200 24.06 -19.04 14.15
CA ASP A 200 24.31 -18.05 13.09
C ASP A 200 23.35 -18.22 11.89
N ASP A 201 23.07 -19.47 11.51
CA ASP A 201 22.10 -19.76 10.44
C ASP A 201 20.67 -19.33 10.83
N ALA A 202 20.30 -19.54 12.10
CA ALA A 202 19.02 -19.08 12.62
C ALA A 202 18.93 -17.54 12.64
N ALA A 203 20.01 -16.85 13.05
CA ALA A 203 20.08 -15.38 13.02
C ALA A 203 19.93 -14.84 11.59
N THR A 204 20.59 -15.49 10.62
CA THR A 204 20.51 -15.14 9.20
C THR A 204 19.09 -15.33 8.66
N LEU A 205 18.42 -16.42 9.04
CA LEU A 205 17.04 -16.69 8.63
C LEU A 205 16.07 -15.66 9.23
N ILE A 206 16.22 -15.29 10.51
CA ILE A 206 15.43 -14.21 11.14
C ILE A 206 15.66 -12.88 10.42
N ALA A 207 16.91 -12.52 10.12
CA ALA A 207 17.25 -11.27 9.44
C ALA A 207 16.66 -11.20 8.03
N SER A 208 16.65 -12.34 7.31
CA SER A 208 16.02 -12.47 6.00
C SER A 208 14.49 -12.30 6.08
N ALA A 209 13.86 -12.95 7.06
CA ALA A 209 12.42 -12.87 7.26
C ALA A 209 11.94 -11.46 7.67
N ALA A 210 12.79 -10.71 8.38
CA ALA A 210 12.50 -9.36 8.84
C ALA A 210 12.63 -8.27 7.75
N ASP A 211 13.17 -8.58 6.58
CA ASP A 211 13.29 -7.70 5.41
C ASP A 211 13.82 -6.28 5.75
N GLY A 212 14.84 -6.22 6.60
CA GLY A 212 15.48 -4.98 7.03
C GLY A 212 14.77 -4.24 8.17
N GLY A 213 13.77 -4.85 8.82
CA GLY A 213 13.03 -4.29 9.96
C GLY A 213 13.51 -4.86 11.30
N MET A 214 14.21 -4.08 12.13
CA MET A 214 14.68 -4.54 13.47
C MET A 214 13.53 -4.96 14.40
N ARG A 215 12.39 -4.26 14.34
CA ARG A 215 11.22 -4.60 15.17
C ARG A 215 10.68 -5.98 14.84
N ASP A 216 10.60 -6.30 13.57
CA ASP A 216 10.06 -7.58 13.10
C ASP A 216 11.07 -8.70 13.40
N ALA A 217 12.39 -8.45 13.25
CA ALA A 217 13.45 -9.38 13.67
C ALA A 217 13.39 -9.72 15.17
N LEU A 218 13.23 -8.71 16.03
CA LEU A 218 13.10 -8.94 17.47
C LEU A 218 11.79 -9.63 17.86
N SER A 219 10.72 -9.40 17.12
CA SER A 219 9.44 -10.10 17.33
C SER A 219 9.54 -11.58 16.99
N ILE A 220 10.25 -11.91 15.91
CA ILE A 220 10.51 -13.31 15.54
C ILE A 220 11.41 -13.98 16.58
N LEU A 221 12.48 -13.32 17.01
CA LEU A 221 13.37 -13.83 18.07
C LEU A 221 12.59 -14.13 19.35
N ASP A 222 11.69 -13.25 19.74
CA ASP A 222 10.84 -13.35 20.92
C ASP A 222 9.91 -14.57 20.86
N LEU A 223 9.29 -14.80 19.70
CA LEU A 223 8.47 -15.98 19.45
C LEU A 223 9.29 -17.28 19.52
N CYS A 224 10.50 -17.29 18.95
CA CYS A 224 11.41 -18.44 19.03
C CYS A 224 11.85 -18.70 20.46
N ALA A 225 12.18 -17.67 21.21
CA ALA A 225 12.58 -17.76 22.63
C ALA A 225 11.48 -18.34 23.52
N SER A 226 10.20 -18.10 23.17
CA SER A 226 9.06 -18.68 23.88
C SER A 226 8.95 -20.19 23.70
N SER A 227 9.55 -20.75 22.66
CA SER A 227 9.49 -22.18 22.34
C SER A 227 10.70 -22.95 22.88
N ASN A 228 11.91 -22.36 22.78
CA ASN A 228 13.16 -23.04 23.18
C ASN A 228 14.27 -22.03 23.51
N ASN A 229 15.12 -22.35 24.49
CA ASN A 229 16.30 -21.54 24.81
C ASN A 229 17.42 -21.67 23.77
N VAL A 230 17.44 -22.75 22.99
CA VAL A 230 18.38 -22.96 21.89
C VAL A 230 17.59 -22.75 20.58
N ILE A 231 17.92 -21.68 19.86
CA ILE A 231 17.23 -21.28 18.66
C ILE A 231 18.05 -21.74 17.45
N THR A 232 17.49 -22.74 16.77
CA THR A 232 18.05 -23.36 15.53
C THR A 232 17.29 -22.87 14.31
N GLU A 233 17.81 -23.13 13.10
CA GLU A 233 17.13 -22.85 11.84
C GLU A 233 15.73 -23.50 11.79
N ASP A 234 15.60 -24.76 12.23
CA ASP A 234 14.33 -25.48 12.31
C ASP A 234 13.31 -24.81 13.24
N THR A 235 13.79 -24.27 14.39
CA THR A 235 12.93 -23.55 15.34
C THR A 235 12.38 -22.29 14.69
N VAL A 236 13.21 -21.52 14.00
CA VAL A 236 12.79 -20.30 13.30
C VAL A 236 11.83 -20.64 12.17
N ALA A 237 12.13 -21.66 11.38
CA ALA A 237 11.28 -22.12 10.28
C ALA A 237 9.88 -22.51 10.78
N SER A 238 9.79 -23.24 11.89
CA SER A 238 8.52 -23.66 12.48
C SER A 238 7.71 -22.49 13.02
N VAL A 239 8.35 -21.56 13.73
CA VAL A 239 7.71 -20.39 14.36
C VAL A 239 7.22 -19.39 13.31
N CYS A 240 8.03 -19.14 12.29
CA CYS A 240 7.63 -18.26 11.18
C CYS A 240 6.57 -18.90 10.26
N SER A 241 6.10 -20.11 10.57
CA SER A 241 5.29 -20.93 9.64
C SER A 241 5.95 -20.99 8.25
N MET A 242 7.25 -20.86 8.21
CA MET A 242 8.04 -21.24 7.07
C MET A 242 8.02 -22.76 7.08
N ALA A 243 6.98 -23.38 6.52
CA ALA A 243 7.04 -24.80 6.19
C ALA A 243 8.38 -24.96 5.48
N GLY A 244 9.24 -25.87 6.00
CA GLY A 244 10.64 -25.92 5.58
C GLY A 244 10.80 -25.77 4.08
N ASN A 245 11.84 -25.11 3.62
CA ASN A 245 12.11 -24.80 2.20
C ASN A 245 11.89 -25.96 1.21
N ASP A 246 11.69 -27.16 1.74
CA ASP A 246 11.46 -28.41 1.00
C ASP A 246 10.24 -28.35 0.06
N TYR A 247 9.16 -27.67 0.44
CA TYR A 247 7.99 -27.57 -0.45
C TYR A 247 8.23 -26.64 -1.64
N LEU A 248 9.08 -25.59 -1.49
CA LEU A 248 9.47 -24.74 -2.62
C LEU A 248 10.30 -25.50 -3.63
N ILE A 249 11.22 -26.35 -3.13
CA ILE A 249 12.05 -27.21 -3.97
C ILE A 249 11.19 -28.24 -4.67
N LYS A 250 10.28 -28.91 -3.95
CA LYS A 250 9.32 -29.86 -4.51
C LYS A 250 8.44 -29.19 -5.56
N MET A 251 7.91 -28.00 -5.26
CA MET A 251 7.09 -27.24 -6.21
C MET A 251 7.88 -26.88 -7.47
N ALA A 252 9.13 -26.42 -7.32
CA ALA A 252 10.00 -26.11 -8.46
C ALA A 252 10.32 -27.35 -9.29
N ASP A 253 10.52 -28.50 -8.65
CA ASP A 253 10.76 -29.78 -9.34
C ASP A 253 9.50 -30.27 -10.09
N PHE A 254 8.30 -30.16 -9.49
CA PHE A 254 7.03 -30.48 -10.16
C PHE A 254 6.78 -29.56 -11.37
N ILE A 255 7.02 -28.25 -11.23
CA ILE A 255 6.92 -27.30 -12.35
C ILE A 255 7.90 -27.69 -13.46
N LYS A 256 9.16 -28.03 -13.13
CA LYS A 256 10.18 -28.47 -14.09
C LYS A 256 9.78 -29.76 -14.82
N ARG A 257 9.21 -30.74 -14.10
CA ARG A 257 8.72 -31.99 -14.66
C ARG A 257 7.38 -31.89 -15.37
N ARG A 258 6.70 -30.70 -15.25
CA ARG A 258 5.35 -30.49 -15.76
C ARG A 258 4.30 -31.41 -15.13
N ASP A 259 4.51 -31.78 -13.88
CA ASP A 259 3.63 -32.63 -13.10
C ASP A 259 2.60 -31.76 -12.34
N SER A 260 1.49 -31.49 -13.01
CA SER A 260 0.41 -30.69 -12.44
C SER A 260 -0.36 -31.40 -11.32
N GLU A 261 -0.44 -32.75 -11.37
CA GLU A 261 -1.15 -33.54 -10.36
C GLU A 261 -0.42 -33.48 -9.01
N ALA A 262 0.89 -33.74 -9.01
CA ALA A 262 1.71 -33.65 -7.80
C ALA A 262 1.76 -32.22 -7.24
N ALA A 263 1.81 -31.20 -8.12
CA ALA A 263 1.83 -29.80 -7.72
C ALA A 263 0.51 -29.36 -7.08
N LEU A 264 -0.65 -29.76 -7.60
CA LEU A 264 -1.96 -29.49 -7.02
C LEU A 264 -2.15 -30.22 -5.68
N THR A 265 -1.69 -31.46 -5.58
CA THR A 265 -1.71 -32.24 -4.32
C THR A 265 -0.91 -31.52 -3.24
N LEU A 266 0.28 -31.00 -3.59
CA LEU A 266 1.09 -30.22 -2.64
C LEU A 266 0.38 -28.93 -2.21
N ILE A 267 -0.33 -28.23 -3.11
CA ILE A 267 -1.14 -27.05 -2.75
C ILE A 267 -2.25 -27.42 -1.76
N ASP A 268 -2.91 -28.56 -1.96
CA ASP A 268 -3.96 -29.04 -1.05
C ASP A 268 -3.38 -29.35 0.34
N GLU A 269 -2.25 -30.03 0.42
CA GLU A 269 -1.54 -30.32 1.68
C GLU A 269 -1.16 -29.03 2.42
N LEU A 270 -0.60 -28.03 1.72
CA LEU A 270 -0.21 -26.75 2.28
C LEU A 270 -1.44 -25.95 2.74
N HIS A 271 -2.51 -25.96 1.97
CA HIS A 271 -3.77 -25.31 2.35
C HIS A 271 -4.39 -25.92 3.61
N ASN A 272 -4.41 -27.25 3.69
CA ASN A 272 -4.89 -27.97 4.88
C ASN A 272 -4.01 -27.73 6.11
N SER A 273 -2.73 -27.45 5.90
CA SER A 273 -1.78 -27.00 6.95
C SER A 273 -1.88 -25.50 7.28
N SER A 274 -2.92 -24.81 6.80
CA SER A 274 -3.18 -23.38 7.05
C SER A 274 -2.11 -22.42 6.52
N VAL A 275 -1.35 -22.80 5.48
CA VAL A 275 -0.42 -21.90 4.81
C VAL A 275 -1.18 -20.90 3.96
N ASP A 276 -0.89 -19.59 4.11
CA ASP A 276 -1.51 -18.55 3.29
C ASP A 276 -0.99 -18.65 1.84
N MET A 277 -1.91 -18.76 0.88
CA MET A 277 -1.61 -18.89 -0.54
C MET A 277 -0.90 -17.65 -1.12
N LEU A 278 -1.18 -16.45 -0.62
CA LEU A 278 -0.46 -15.24 -1.03
C LEU A 278 1.00 -15.28 -0.56
N ARG A 279 1.23 -15.81 0.62
CA ARG A 279 2.58 -16.03 1.16
C ARG A 279 3.33 -17.07 0.33
N LEU A 280 2.69 -18.21 0.02
CA LEU A 280 3.25 -19.24 -0.85
C LEU A 280 3.67 -18.67 -2.22
N LEU A 281 2.81 -17.85 -2.84
CA LEU A 281 3.12 -17.16 -4.09
C LEU A 281 4.33 -16.24 -3.96
N THR A 282 4.41 -15.50 -2.85
CA THR A 282 5.53 -14.58 -2.56
C THR A 282 6.85 -15.35 -2.39
N GLU A 283 6.84 -16.42 -1.61
CA GLU A 283 8.00 -17.26 -1.36
C GLU A 283 8.48 -17.97 -2.64
N LEU A 284 7.56 -18.46 -3.46
CA LEU A 284 7.88 -19.06 -4.76
C LEU A 284 8.46 -18.03 -5.73
N THR A 285 7.93 -16.81 -5.73
CA THR A 285 8.47 -15.69 -6.54
C THR A 285 9.89 -15.34 -6.11
N ASN A 286 10.14 -15.25 -4.81
CA ASN A 286 11.47 -14.98 -4.26
C ASN A 286 12.45 -16.12 -4.60
N HIS A 287 12.02 -17.37 -4.54
CA HIS A 287 12.82 -18.52 -4.92
C HIS A 287 13.31 -18.43 -6.39
N TYR A 288 12.39 -18.16 -7.33
CA TYR A 288 12.77 -18.00 -8.74
C TYR A 288 13.56 -16.70 -9.00
N ARG A 289 13.32 -15.64 -8.25
CA ARG A 289 14.15 -14.42 -8.28
C ARG A 289 15.58 -14.72 -7.86
N ASP A 290 15.78 -15.51 -6.82
CA ASP A 290 17.12 -15.91 -6.37
C ASP A 290 17.84 -16.77 -7.41
N LEU A 291 17.15 -17.71 -8.06
CA LEU A 291 17.68 -18.49 -9.19
C LEU A 291 18.09 -17.57 -10.36
N MET A 292 17.28 -16.55 -10.68
CA MET A 292 17.60 -15.55 -11.71
C MET A 292 18.88 -14.78 -11.36
N VAL A 293 19.00 -14.34 -10.11
CA VAL A 293 20.18 -13.59 -9.62
C VAL A 293 21.44 -14.46 -9.70
N ILE A 294 21.37 -15.71 -9.25
CA ILE A 294 22.49 -16.66 -9.32
C ILE A 294 22.96 -16.87 -10.76
N LYS A 295 22.00 -17.00 -11.70
CA LYS A 295 22.30 -17.21 -13.12
C LYS A 295 22.93 -15.99 -13.79
N THR A 296 22.55 -14.77 -13.34
CA THR A 296 22.93 -13.52 -13.97
C THR A 296 24.18 -12.91 -13.36
N VAL A 297 24.30 -12.95 -12.01
CA VAL A 297 25.40 -12.32 -11.29
C VAL A 297 26.59 -13.27 -11.14
N LYS A 298 27.67 -12.96 -11.84
CA LYS A 298 28.92 -13.74 -11.82
C LYS A 298 29.85 -13.38 -10.64
N SER A 299 29.52 -12.36 -9.86
CA SER A 299 30.30 -11.91 -8.71
C SER A 299 30.17 -12.88 -7.52
N ASN A 300 31.25 -13.01 -6.72
CA ASN A 300 31.22 -13.79 -5.48
C ASN A 300 30.28 -13.19 -4.40
N LYS A 301 29.98 -11.89 -4.47
CA LYS A 301 28.97 -11.24 -3.62
C LYS A 301 27.63 -11.19 -4.36
N LYS A 302 26.85 -12.25 -4.23
CA LYS A 302 25.48 -12.29 -4.74
C LYS A 302 24.56 -11.60 -3.72
N PRO A 303 23.61 -10.77 -4.15
CA PRO A 303 22.67 -10.10 -3.24
C PRO A 303 21.53 -11.08 -2.84
N ILE A 304 21.91 -12.23 -2.26
CA ILE A 304 21.02 -13.28 -1.78
C ILE A 304 21.38 -13.55 -0.32
N LEU A 305 20.37 -13.51 0.53
CA LEU A 305 20.49 -13.75 1.95
C LEU A 305 19.96 -15.15 2.25
N CYS A 306 20.87 -16.09 2.41
CA CYS A 306 20.54 -17.47 2.77
C CYS A 306 21.75 -18.17 3.42
N SER A 307 21.51 -19.31 4.07
CA SER A 307 22.59 -20.15 4.60
C SER A 307 23.47 -20.69 3.46
N ALA A 308 24.72 -21.05 3.79
CA ALA A 308 25.68 -21.60 2.81
C ALA A 308 25.15 -22.89 2.16
N ALA A 309 24.46 -23.75 2.94
CA ALA A 309 23.82 -24.96 2.44
C ALA A 309 22.73 -24.64 1.41
N ARG A 310 21.88 -23.64 1.70
CA ARG A 310 20.81 -23.20 0.80
C ARG A 310 21.35 -22.60 -0.48
N LEU A 311 22.44 -21.81 -0.40
CA LEU A 311 23.09 -21.22 -1.57
C LEU A 311 23.61 -22.30 -2.53
N ALA A 312 24.28 -23.34 -2.00
CA ALA A 312 24.79 -24.45 -2.81
C ALA A 312 23.65 -25.21 -3.53
N GLU A 313 22.50 -25.36 -2.87
CA GLU A 313 21.33 -26.00 -3.46
C GLU A 313 20.71 -25.13 -4.58
N LEU A 314 20.55 -23.84 -4.34
CA LEU A 314 20.08 -22.87 -5.35
C LEU A 314 21.02 -22.81 -6.56
N GLU A 315 22.33 -22.89 -6.36
CA GLU A 315 23.32 -22.93 -7.45
C GLU A 315 23.16 -24.18 -8.30
N ARG A 316 22.90 -25.33 -7.67
CA ARG A 316 22.60 -26.59 -8.38
C ARG A 316 21.33 -26.48 -9.22
N LEU A 317 20.23 -25.97 -8.63
CA LEU A 317 18.96 -25.77 -9.34
C LEU A 317 19.09 -24.76 -10.48
N ALA A 318 19.83 -23.67 -10.26
CA ALA A 318 20.08 -22.64 -11.28
C ALA A 318 20.89 -23.18 -12.47
N SER A 319 21.80 -24.17 -12.28
CA SER A 319 22.55 -24.77 -13.39
C SER A 319 21.62 -25.45 -14.40
N ASP A 320 20.55 -26.06 -13.93
CA ASP A 320 19.63 -26.91 -14.70
C ASP A 320 18.54 -26.11 -15.46
N LEU A 321 18.30 -24.85 -15.11
CA LEU A 321 17.25 -24.01 -15.72
C LEU A 321 17.84 -22.99 -16.70
N ASP A 322 17.15 -22.69 -17.80
CA ASP A 322 17.54 -21.56 -18.67
C ASP A 322 16.99 -20.23 -18.10
N ILE A 323 17.74 -19.14 -18.32
CA ILE A 323 17.33 -17.80 -17.88
C ILE A 323 15.98 -17.36 -18.48
N LYS A 324 15.70 -17.76 -19.73
CA LYS A 324 14.42 -17.46 -20.39
C LYS A 324 13.26 -18.17 -19.70
N GLU A 325 13.46 -19.41 -19.27
CA GLU A 325 12.46 -20.18 -18.54
C GLU A 325 12.18 -19.55 -17.16
N ILE A 326 13.23 -19.17 -16.43
CA ILE A 326 13.10 -18.48 -15.14
C ILE A 326 12.32 -17.16 -15.30
N MET A 327 12.63 -16.35 -16.31
CA MET A 327 11.93 -15.09 -16.59
C MET A 327 10.47 -15.31 -16.94
N CYS A 328 10.17 -16.35 -17.70
CA CYS A 328 8.81 -16.73 -18.07
C CYS A 328 7.99 -17.16 -16.84
N ILE A 329 8.58 -17.95 -15.94
CA ILE A 329 7.97 -18.35 -14.67
C ILE A 329 7.69 -17.12 -13.80
N LEU A 330 8.68 -16.24 -13.63
CA LEU A 330 8.51 -15.01 -12.85
C LEU A 330 7.40 -14.12 -13.40
N SER A 331 7.26 -13.99 -14.71
CA SER A 331 6.17 -13.22 -15.34
C SER A 331 4.79 -13.78 -14.98
N VAL A 332 4.63 -15.11 -14.98
CA VAL A 332 3.36 -15.76 -14.60
C VAL A 332 3.08 -15.56 -13.10
N LEU A 333 4.08 -15.75 -12.25
CA LEU A 333 3.94 -15.52 -10.80
C LEU A 333 3.57 -14.09 -10.48
N GLN A 334 4.20 -13.10 -11.13
CA GLN A 334 3.87 -11.68 -10.94
C GLN A 334 2.44 -11.34 -11.39
N SER A 335 1.96 -11.92 -12.49
CA SER A 335 0.58 -11.70 -12.94
C SER A 335 -0.47 -12.22 -11.96
N ALA A 336 -0.16 -13.27 -11.21
CA ALA A 336 -1.05 -13.89 -10.25
C ALA A 336 -1.32 -13.02 -9.00
N PHE A 337 -0.42 -12.08 -8.64
CA PHE A 337 -0.63 -11.20 -7.48
C PHE A 337 -1.90 -10.36 -7.58
N ALA A 338 -2.27 -9.89 -8.78
CA ALA A 338 -3.49 -9.13 -8.99
C ALA A 338 -4.74 -9.97 -8.71
N GLY A 339 -4.77 -11.22 -9.18
CA GLY A 339 -5.87 -12.16 -8.92
C GLY A 339 -5.99 -12.54 -7.45
N MET A 340 -4.86 -12.67 -6.72
CA MET A 340 -4.83 -12.96 -5.29
C MET A 340 -5.46 -11.88 -4.42
N GLN A 341 -5.51 -10.62 -4.88
CA GLN A 341 -6.11 -9.50 -4.14
C GLN A 341 -7.63 -9.43 -4.29
N THR A 342 -8.17 -9.87 -5.42
CA THR A 342 -9.58 -9.67 -5.79
C THR A 342 -10.41 -10.95 -5.82
N GLY A 343 -9.76 -12.12 -5.89
CA GLY A 343 -10.38 -13.43 -6.09
C GLY A 343 -10.18 -14.43 -4.96
N ASN A 344 -10.57 -15.67 -5.23
CA ASN A 344 -10.29 -16.81 -4.35
C ASN A 344 -8.80 -17.17 -4.46
N ARG A 345 -8.04 -16.92 -3.40
CA ARG A 345 -6.58 -17.10 -3.34
C ARG A 345 -6.15 -18.53 -3.68
N ARG A 346 -6.89 -19.55 -3.21
CA ARG A 346 -6.60 -20.94 -3.51
C ARG A 346 -6.76 -21.23 -4.99
N CYS A 347 -7.89 -20.86 -5.57
CA CYS A 347 -8.17 -21.07 -6.99
C CYS A 347 -7.14 -20.36 -7.88
N GLU A 348 -6.74 -19.12 -7.53
CA GLU A 348 -5.72 -18.39 -8.29
C GLU A 348 -4.35 -19.07 -8.21
N MET A 349 -3.97 -19.65 -7.04
CA MET A 349 -2.73 -20.41 -6.89
C MET A 349 -2.75 -21.67 -7.73
N GLU A 350 -3.85 -22.43 -7.69
CA GLU A 350 -4.04 -23.64 -8.50
C GLU A 350 -3.95 -23.34 -10.00
N MET A 351 -4.65 -22.28 -10.48
CA MET A 351 -4.56 -21.84 -11.87
C MET A 351 -3.14 -21.41 -12.26
N THR A 352 -2.44 -20.73 -11.36
CA THR A 352 -1.07 -20.27 -11.59
C THR A 352 -0.14 -21.44 -11.77
N VAL A 353 -0.22 -22.45 -10.91
CA VAL A 353 0.62 -23.65 -11.00
C VAL A 353 0.29 -24.46 -12.26
N ILE A 354 -0.98 -24.59 -12.64
CA ILE A 354 -1.36 -25.21 -13.92
C ILE A 354 -0.72 -24.46 -15.10
N ARG A 355 -0.78 -23.12 -15.12
CA ARG A 355 -0.12 -22.31 -16.16
C ARG A 355 1.39 -22.47 -16.18
N LEU A 356 2.02 -22.74 -15.03
CA LEU A 356 3.46 -23.01 -14.94
C LEU A 356 3.81 -24.39 -15.48
N CYS A 357 3.01 -25.42 -15.15
CA CYS A 357 3.22 -26.78 -15.64
C CYS A 357 2.88 -26.96 -17.13
N HIS A 358 1.93 -26.15 -17.65
CA HIS A 358 1.44 -26.23 -19.03
C HIS A 358 1.69 -24.93 -19.80
N PRO A 359 2.93 -24.67 -20.28
CA PRO A 359 3.26 -23.44 -21.02
C PRO A 359 2.41 -23.26 -22.29
N GLU A 360 1.87 -24.34 -22.85
CA GLU A 360 1.00 -24.34 -24.03
C GLU A 360 -0.37 -23.66 -23.80
N ILE A 361 -0.83 -23.54 -22.57
CA ILE A 361 -2.09 -22.87 -22.22
C ILE A 361 -1.92 -21.34 -22.15
N ARG A 362 -0.69 -20.86 -22.10
CA ARG A 362 -0.41 -19.43 -22.04
C ARG A 362 -0.73 -18.76 -23.38
N LEU A 363 -1.36 -17.59 -23.32
CA LEU A 363 -1.72 -16.79 -24.50
C LEU A 363 -0.73 -15.63 -24.75
N ASP A 364 0.51 -15.75 -24.24
CA ASP A 364 1.54 -14.73 -24.39
C ASP A 364 2.42 -14.99 -25.64
N LEU A 365 3.07 -13.94 -26.15
CA LEU A 365 3.95 -14.02 -27.32
C LEU A 365 5.09 -15.02 -27.15
N ASN A 366 5.64 -15.12 -25.94
CA ASN A 366 6.73 -16.04 -25.63
C ASN A 366 6.28 -17.51 -25.75
N SER A 367 5.04 -17.83 -25.38
CA SER A 367 4.50 -19.19 -25.54
C SER A 367 4.28 -19.52 -27.02
N LEU A 368 3.87 -18.55 -27.81
CA LEU A 368 3.75 -18.70 -29.27
C LEU A 368 5.11 -18.93 -29.94
N GLU A 369 6.13 -18.17 -29.56
CA GLU A 369 7.52 -18.38 -30.03
C GLU A 369 8.05 -19.77 -29.66
N MET A 370 7.82 -20.22 -28.41
CA MET A 370 8.21 -21.57 -27.99
C MET A 370 7.49 -22.66 -28.78
N ARG A 371 6.20 -22.46 -29.09
CA ARG A 371 5.43 -23.43 -29.92
C ARG A 371 5.92 -23.41 -31.36
N ILE A 372 6.24 -22.26 -31.92
CA ILE A 372 6.85 -22.16 -33.28
C ILE A 372 8.22 -22.87 -33.28
N ALA A 373 9.09 -22.58 -32.32
CA ALA A 373 10.40 -23.24 -32.22
C ALA A 373 10.31 -24.75 -32.00
N ALA A 374 9.29 -25.23 -31.31
CA ALA A 374 9.04 -26.67 -31.14
C ALA A 374 8.54 -27.31 -32.44
N LEU A 375 7.70 -26.61 -33.22
CA LEU A 375 7.25 -27.05 -34.53
C LEU A 375 8.39 -27.06 -35.55
N GLU A 376 9.29 -26.09 -35.51
CA GLU A 376 10.49 -26.02 -36.36
C GLU A 376 11.50 -27.14 -36.05
N LYS A 377 11.66 -27.52 -34.78
CA LYS A 377 12.53 -28.62 -34.34
C LYS A 377 11.92 -29.99 -34.53
N GLY A 378 10.60 -30.12 -34.43
CA GLY A 378 9.83 -31.31 -34.70
C GLY A 378 9.43 -31.37 -36.16
N GLY A 379 10.30 -31.83 -37.03
CA GLY A 379 9.98 -31.99 -38.46
C GLY A 379 8.62 -32.66 -38.65
N VAL A 380 7.66 -31.94 -39.19
CA VAL A 380 6.29 -32.38 -39.43
C VAL A 380 6.30 -33.54 -40.39
N LYS A 381 6.15 -34.76 -39.89
CA LYS A 381 5.62 -35.87 -40.71
C LYS A 381 4.13 -35.61 -40.85
N ALA A 382 3.77 -34.95 -41.95
CA ALA A 382 2.39 -34.79 -42.35
C ALA A 382 1.84 -36.17 -42.72
N THR A 383 1.02 -36.74 -41.88
CA THR A 383 0.10 -37.83 -42.27
C THR A 383 -1.13 -37.19 -42.89
N PRO A 384 -1.45 -37.46 -44.15
CA PRO A 384 -2.65 -36.92 -44.79
C PRO A 384 -3.88 -37.67 -44.29
N THR A 385 -4.59 -37.15 -43.34
CA THR A 385 -5.96 -37.61 -43.06
C THR A 385 -6.93 -36.80 -43.90
N SER A 386 -7.29 -37.41 -45.04
CA SER A 386 -8.37 -36.95 -45.90
C SER A 386 -9.71 -37.15 -45.21
N ALA A 387 -10.28 -36.07 -44.68
CA ALA A 387 -11.71 -35.99 -44.38
C ALA A 387 -12.32 -34.99 -45.35
N LYS A 388 -12.97 -35.49 -46.40
CA LYS A 388 -13.88 -34.70 -47.24
C LYS A 388 -15.05 -34.23 -46.40
N VAL A 389 -15.15 -32.95 -46.20
CA VAL A 389 -16.40 -32.30 -45.81
C VAL A 389 -16.96 -31.64 -47.07
N GLU A 390 -18.05 -32.15 -47.59
CA GLU A 390 -18.86 -31.53 -48.61
C GLU A 390 -19.48 -30.26 -48.06
N ILE A 391 -19.13 -29.11 -48.60
CA ILE A 391 -19.81 -27.87 -48.31
C ILE A 391 -20.70 -27.53 -49.52
N GLU A 392 -21.99 -27.56 -49.24
CA GLU A 392 -23.08 -27.19 -50.13
C GLU A 392 -22.99 -25.70 -50.49
N LYS A 393 -23.05 -25.38 -51.79
CA LYS A 393 -22.95 -24.04 -52.34
C LYS A 393 -24.25 -23.29 -52.11
N ALA A 394 -24.18 -22.16 -51.44
CA ALA A 394 -25.13 -21.08 -51.65
C ALA A 394 -24.37 -19.74 -51.76
N ALA A 395 -24.42 -19.14 -52.94
CA ALA A 395 -23.92 -17.80 -53.19
C ALA A 395 -24.96 -16.75 -52.82
N PRO A 396 -24.52 -15.58 -52.37
CA PRO A 396 -24.97 -14.37 -53.04
C PRO A 396 -23.82 -13.41 -53.42
N THR A 397 -23.95 -12.87 -54.58
CA THR A 397 -23.22 -11.83 -55.29
C THR A 397 -23.07 -10.53 -54.49
N VAL A 398 -21.84 -9.99 -54.47
CA VAL A 398 -21.56 -8.59 -54.07
C VAL A 398 -20.63 -7.98 -55.13
N PRO A 399 -20.82 -6.71 -55.55
CA PRO A 399 -20.18 -6.14 -56.71
C PRO A 399 -18.73 -5.71 -56.48
N VAL A 400 -17.93 -5.92 -57.52
CA VAL A 400 -16.54 -5.54 -57.67
C VAL A 400 -16.41 -4.02 -57.75
N VAL A 401 -15.50 -3.47 -56.93
CA VAL A 401 -14.98 -2.09 -57.14
C VAL A 401 -13.53 -2.21 -57.55
N GLU A 402 -13.19 -1.61 -58.68
CA GLU A 402 -11.89 -1.66 -59.34
C GLU A 402 -10.79 -0.94 -58.55
N ASP A 403 -9.66 -1.61 -58.41
CA ASP A 403 -8.39 -1.04 -57.94
C ASP A 403 -7.75 -0.14 -59.00
N LYS A 404 -7.37 1.08 -58.62
CA LYS A 404 -6.42 1.91 -59.35
C LYS A 404 -5.07 1.90 -58.67
N PRO A 405 -3.95 1.75 -59.41
CA PRO A 405 -2.62 1.65 -58.85
C PRO A 405 -2.08 3.01 -58.38
N ILE A 406 -1.47 3.02 -57.19
CA ILE A 406 -0.73 4.15 -56.61
C ILE A 406 0.72 4.09 -57.09
N ALA A 407 1.20 5.20 -57.66
CA ALA A 407 2.57 5.40 -58.12
C ALA A 407 3.57 5.56 -56.94
N PRO A 408 4.88 5.30 -57.18
CA PRO A 408 5.89 5.33 -56.12
C PRO A 408 6.26 6.78 -55.72
N ILE A 409 6.45 6.99 -54.42
CA ILE A 409 6.93 8.27 -53.87
C ILE A 409 8.46 8.19 -53.79
N GLU A 410 9.12 9.16 -54.45
CA GLU A 410 10.54 9.40 -54.42
C GLU A 410 11.00 9.93 -53.04
N ASN A 411 12.16 9.46 -52.58
CA ASN A 411 12.87 9.99 -51.42
C ASN A 411 13.44 11.38 -51.78
N ASP A 412 13.08 12.40 -51.03
CA ASP A 412 13.80 13.67 -51.02
C ASP A 412 14.33 13.94 -49.62
N ASN A 413 15.67 14.08 -49.56
CA ASN A 413 16.40 14.49 -48.36
C ASN A 413 16.31 16.02 -48.28
N GLY A 414 15.61 16.52 -47.26
CA GLY A 414 15.51 17.93 -46.95
C GLY A 414 15.60 18.15 -45.43
N ASP A 415 16.45 19.09 -45.10
CA ASP A 415 16.93 19.56 -43.81
C ASP A 415 15.93 19.56 -42.65
N ILE A 416 16.49 19.20 -41.47
CA ILE A 416 15.83 19.27 -40.17
C ILE A 416 15.79 20.73 -39.74
N ASP A 417 14.68 21.41 -39.93
CA ASP A 417 14.36 22.67 -39.26
C ASP A 417 13.55 22.40 -38.00
N GLU A 418 13.92 23.11 -36.94
CA GLU A 418 13.40 23.02 -35.56
C GLU A 418 11.88 23.17 -35.55
N ILE A 419 11.18 22.19 -35.00
CA ILE A 419 9.77 22.27 -34.65
C ILE A 419 9.64 23.00 -33.30
N PRO A 420 8.95 24.15 -33.23
CA PRO A 420 8.70 24.82 -31.97
C PRO A 420 7.78 23.96 -31.07
N LEU A 421 8.13 23.85 -29.81
CA LEU A 421 7.27 23.28 -28.74
C LEU A 421 5.94 24.04 -28.71
N PRO A 422 4.80 23.36 -28.59
CA PRO A 422 3.53 24.03 -28.36
C PRO A 422 3.53 24.69 -26.98
N GLU A 423 3.20 25.98 -26.95
CA GLU A 423 2.97 26.76 -25.74
C GLU A 423 1.88 26.09 -24.88
N ALA A 424 2.13 26.06 -23.57
CA ALA A 424 1.17 25.63 -22.58
C ALA A 424 -0.10 26.51 -22.66
N PRO A 425 -1.31 25.94 -22.54
CA PRO A 425 -2.52 26.74 -22.47
C PRO A 425 -2.47 27.61 -21.22
N ALA A 426 -2.80 28.90 -21.40
CA ALA A 426 -2.93 29.88 -20.34
C ALA A 426 -3.85 29.37 -19.22
N GLU A 427 -3.43 29.60 -17.97
CA GLU A 427 -4.26 29.44 -16.77
C GLU A 427 -5.50 30.31 -16.91
N GLU A 428 -6.65 29.69 -17.19
CA GLU A 428 -7.93 30.33 -16.91
C GLU A 428 -8.13 30.33 -15.37
N ALA A 429 -8.13 31.52 -14.83
CA ALA A 429 -8.43 31.81 -13.45
C ALA A 429 -9.79 31.21 -13.05
N LEU A 430 -9.78 30.27 -12.11
CA LEU A 430 -10.99 29.81 -11.42
C LEU A 430 -11.55 30.97 -10.59
N PRO A 431 -12.83 31.31 -10.73
CA PRO A 431 -13.44 32.28 -9.83
C PRO A 431 -13.62 31.65 -8.44
N ASP A 432 -13.06 32.30 -7.44
CA ASP A 432 -13.41 32.11 -6.02
C ASP A 432 -14.88 32.49 -5.83
N VAL A 433 -15.72 31.47 -5.67
CA VAL A 433 -17.04 31.64 -5.05
C VAL A 433 -17.23 30.51 -4.06
N ILE A 434 -17.00 30.81 -2.80
CA ILE A 434 -17.53 30.06 -1.67
C ILE A 434 -19.03 30.32 -1.67
N GLU A 435 -19.81 29.55 -2.39
CA GLU A 435 -21.26 29.52 -2.19
C GLU A 435 -21.57 28.62 -1.00
N GLN A 436 -22.13 29.27 0.01
CA GLN A 436 -22.88 28.64 1.10
C GLN A 436 -23.92 27.66 0.51
N PRO A 437 -24.28 26.57 1.21
CA PRO A 437 -25.27 25.64 0.72
C PRO A 437 -26.64 26.35 0.66
N SER A 438 -27.02 26.78 -0.54
CA SER A 438 -28.37 27.23 -0.80
C SER A 438 -29.32 26.07 -0.51
N THR A 439 -30.28 26.29 0.36
CA THR A 439 -31.45 25.46 0.57
C THR A 439 -32.20 25.35 -0.76
N ALA A 440 -31.93 24.29 -1.50
CA ALA A 440 -32.68 23.97 -2.71
C ALA A 440 -34.10 23.59 -2.31
N THR A 441 -35.06 24.42 -2.67
CA THR A 441 -36.49 24.10 -2.62
C THR A 441 -36.74 22.82 -3.41
N VAL A 442 -37.25 21.81 -2.71
CA VAL A 442 -37.61 20.51 -3.28
C VAL A 442 -38.77 20.74 -4.27
N ALA A 443 -38.57 20.38 -5.53
CA ALA A 443 -39.68 20.30 -6.49
C ALA A 443 -40.60 19.16 -6.05
N ASP A 444 -41.88 19.46 -5.95
CA ASP A 444 -42.95 18.52 -5.57
C ASP A 444 -43.07 17.37 -6.60
N GLY A 445 -42.86 16.15 -6.15
CA GLY A 445 -43.21 14.91 -6.84
C GLY A 445 -42.05 14.00 -7.19
N ALA A 446 -42.22 12.70 -6.93
CA ALA A 446 -41.28 11.68 -7.40
C ALA A 446 -41.35 11.59 -8.94
N LEU A 447 -40.24 11.30 -9.58
CA LEU A 447 -40.14 11.18 -11.03
C LEU A 447 -40.99 9.98 -11.53
N GLU A 448 -42.06 10.23 -12.26
CA GLU A 448 -42.98 9.19 -12.76
C GLU A 448 -42.29 8.20 -13.71
N ARG A 449 -41.26 8.63 -14.42
CA ARG A 449 -40.52 7.81 -15.39
C ARG A 449 -39.30 7.10 -14.78
N TRP A 450 -39.20 7.01 -13.45
CA TRP A 450 -38.09 6.34 -12.79
C TRP A 450 -38.02 4.84 -13.09
N ASP A 451 -39.17 4.19 -13.21
CA ASP A 451 -39.26 2.77 -13.56
C ASP A 451 -38.74 2.46 -14.99
N ASP A 452 -38.90 3.38 -15.92
CA ASP A 452 -38.32 3.27 -17.28
C ASP A 452 -36.80 3.28 -17.21
N ILE A 453 -36.23 4.17 -16.40
CA ILE A 453 -34.77 4.24 -16.17
C ILE A 453 -34.25 2.95 -15.53
N LEU A 454 -34.97 2.43 -14.53
CA LEU A 454 -34.62 1.15 -13.91
C LEU A 454 -34.71 -0.02 -14.91
N SER A 455 -35.65 0.01 -15.86
CA SER A 455 -35.77 -1.01 -16.90
C SER A 455 -34.58 -1.03 -17.85
N ILE A 456 -34.04 0.13 -18.21
CA ILE A 456 -32.81 0.27 -18.99
C ILE A 456 -31.60 -0.20 -18.19
N LEU A 457 -31.51 0.19 -16.91
CA LEU A 457 -30.43 -0.24 -16.03
C LEU A 457 -30.40 -1.76 -15.80
N ARG A 458 -31.56 -2.42 -15.78
CA ARG A 458 -31.61 -3.90 -15.72
C ARG A 458 -30.94 -4.57 -16.93
N LYS A 459 -30.95 -3.92 -18.09
CA LYS A 459 -30.31 -4.44 -19.31
C LYS A 459 -28.82 -4.08 -19.39
N THR A 460 -28.44 -2.86 -18.94
CA THR A 460 -27.10 -2.33 -19.08
C THR A 460 -26.20 -2.60 -17.88
N CYS A 461 -26.76 -2.59 -16.65
CA CYS A 461 -26.03 -2.85 -15.41
C CYS A 461 -26.95 -3.47 -14.35
N PRO A 462 -27.20 -4.81 -14.38
CA PRO A 462 -28.14 -5.50 -13.51
C PRO A 462 -27.87 -5.32 -12.01
N LEU A 463 -26.58 -5.18 -11.66
CA LEU A 463 -26.13 -5.02 -10.27
C LEU A 463 -26.63 -3.71 -9.65
N ILE A 464 -26.57 -2.60 -10.39
CA ILE A 464 -27.11 -1.31 -9.93
C ILE A 464 -28.65 -1.33 -9.92
N ALA A 465 -29.27 -1.92 -10.92
CA ALA A 465 -30.71 -2.03 -10.95
C ALA A 465 -31.26 -2.80 -9.72
N GLY A 466 -30.56 -3.84 -9.27
CA GLY A 466 -30.90 -4.56 -8.04
C GLY A 466 -30.78 -3.69 -6.77
N VAL A 467 -29.72 -2.89 -6.66
CA VAL A 467 -29.50 -1.99 -5.51
C VAL A 467 -30.50 -0.82 -5.48
N LEU A 468 -30.97 -0.37 -6.65
CA LEU A 468 -31.96 0.71 -6.80
C LEU A 468 -33.41 0.22 -6.83
N GLN A 469 -33.66 -1.06 -6.68
CA GLN A 469 -35.02 -1.60 -6.65
C GLN A 469 -35.79 -1.03 -5.46
N GLY A 470 -36.98 -0.45 -5.73
CA GLY A 470 -37.81 0.20 -4.70
C GLY A 470 -37.34 1.62 -4.31
N SER A 471 -36.34 2.17 -4.96
CA SER A 471 -35.92 3.57 -4.77
C SER A 471 -36.85 4.54 -5.51
N LYS A 472 -36.82 5.81 -5.09
CA LYS A 472 -37.49 6.93 -5.76
C LYS A 472 -36.48 7.95 -6.21
N ALA A 473 -36.75 8.66 -7.29
CA ALA A 473 -35.89 9.74 -7.76
C ALA A 473 -36.68 11.06 -7.85
N TYR A 474 -35.97 12.15 -7.65
CA TYR A 474 -36.49 13.51 -7.65
C TYR A 474 -35.59 14.39 -8.52
N ILE A 475 -36.14 15.34 -9.25
CA ILE A 475 -35.37 16.32 -10.02
C ILE A 475 -35.35 17.63 -9.26
N SER A 476 -34.16 18.19 -9.04
CA SER A 476 -33.97 19.50 -8.43
C SER A 476 -32.96 20.29 -9.27
N GLY A 477 -33.46 21.19 -10.11
CA GLY A 477 -32.63 21.97 -11.05
C GLY A 477 -31.88 21.06 -12.04
N ASP A 478 -30.56 21.11 -12.00
CA ASP A 478 -29.65 20.30 -12.84
C ASP A 478 -29.28 18.92 -12.22
N ARG A 479 -29.90 18.55 -11.08
CA ARG A 479 -29.57 17.35 -10.31
C ARG A 479 -30.71 16.34 -10.25
N LEU A 480 -30.35 15.08 -10.45
CA LEU A 480 -31.21 13.92 -10.19
C LEU A 480 -30.86 13.36 -8.81
N LEU A 481 -31.78 13.47 -7.87
CA LEU A 481 -31.62 13.04 -6.49
C LEU A 481 -32.28 11.68 -6.30
N ILE A 482 -31.55 10.70 -5.76
CA ILE A 482 -32.03 9.33 -5.59
C ILE A 482 -32.24 9.07 -4.10
N ASP A 483 -33.50 8.70 -3.75
CA ASP A 483 -33.91 8.26 -2.42
C ASP A 483 -33.93 6.74 -2.37
N THR A 484 -32.99 6.15 -1.65
CA THR A 484 -32.91 4.70 -1.43
C THR A 484 -32.59 4.40 0.02
N GLN A 485 -33.26 3.39 0.57
CA GLN A 485 -33.00 2.88 1.91
C GLN A 485 -31.80 1.91 1.94
N ASN A 486 -31.27 1.51 0.76
CA ASN A 486 -30.17 0.56 0.68
C ASN A 486 -28.82 1.23 1.00
N SER A 487 -28.20 0.80 2.10
CA SER A 487 -26.89 1.30 2.54
C SER A 487 -25.77 1.02 1.52
N GLN A 488 -25.87 -0.07 0.76
CA GLN A 488 -24.88 -0.43 -0.27
C GLN A 488 -24.83 0.60 -1.41
N PHE A 489 -25.92 1.29 -1.73
CA PHE A 489 -25.94 2.35 -2.72
C PHE A 489 -24.98 3.48 -2.35
N ARG A 490 -24.95 3.92 -1.09
CA ARG A 490 -24.06 4.98 -0.63
C ARG A 490 -22.59 4.59 -0.78
N THR A 491 -22.25 3.33 -0.48
CA THR A 491 -20.90 2.81 -0.60
C THR A 491 -20.47 2.72 -2.08
N MET A 492 -21.35 2.25 -2.96
CA MET A 492 -21.10 2.15 -4.40
C MET A 492 -21.07 3.52 -5.08
N PHE A 493 -21.90 4.46 -4.63
CA PHE A 493 -21.99 5.81 -5.19
C PHE A 493 -20.79 6.70 -4.78
N ASN A 494 -20.28 6.56 -3.55
CA ASN A 494 -19.11 7.29 -3.05
C ASN A 494 -17.78 6.62 -3.42
N GLY A 495 -17.81 5.36 -3.88
CA GLY A 495 -16.62 4.63 -4.35
C GLY A 495 -16.00 5.27 -5.60
N SER A 496 -14.70 5.06 -5.78
CA SER A 496 -13.89 5.63 -6.86
C SER A 496 -14.21 5.11 -8.26
N ASN A 497 -15.18 4.21 -8.42
CA ASN A 497 -15.49 3.63 -9.72
C ASN A 497 -16.53 4.48 -10.50
N PRO A 498 -16.11 5.19 -11.56
CA PRO A 498 -17.00 6.08 -12.34
C PRO A 498 -18.04 5.32 -13.17
N ILE A 499 -17.85 4.02 -13.40
CA ILE A 499 -18.71 3.20 -14.29
C ILE A 499 -20.16 3.26 -13.83
N TYR A 500 -20.41 3.12 -12.53
CA TYR A 500 -21.76 3.09 -11.98
C TYR A 500 -22.49 4.42 -12.11
N ARG A 501 -21.81 5.53 -11.85
CA ARG A 501 -22.38 6.87 -12.03
C ARG A 501 -22.71 7.17 -13.49
N ASN A 502 -21.84 6.76 -14.39
CA ASN A 502 -22.03 6.94 -15.82
C ASN A 502 -23.19 6.09 -16.35
N SER A 503 -23.35 4.84 -15.89
CA SER A 503 -24.47 3.99 -16.28
C SER A 503 -25.84 4.59 -15.88
N ILE A 504 -25.95 5.14 -14.66
CA ILE A 504 -27.19 5.81 -14.21
C ILE A 504 -27.43 7.09 -15.01
N ARG A 505 -26.39 7.90 -15.27
CA ARG A 505 -26.48 9.13 -16.06
C ARG A 505 -26.94 8.84 -17.49
N ASN A 506 -26.32 7.86 -18.15
CA ASN A 506 -26.66 7.49 -19.53
C ASN A 506 -28.10 6.93 -19.64
N ALA A 507 -28.54 6.11 -18.68
CA ALA A 507 -29.91 5.61 -18.64
C ALA A 507 -30.93 6.74 -18.39
N ALA A 508 -30.61 7.70 -17.54
CA ALA A 508 -31.45 8.87 -17.31
C ALA A 508 -31.52 9.77 -18.55
N GLU A 509 -30.41 9.99 -19.23
CA GLU A 509 -30.33 10.78 -20.47
C GLU A 509 -31.13 10.14 -21.61
N GLN A 510 -31.11 8.82 -21.74
CA GLN A 510 -31.92 8.10 -22.74
C GLN A 510 -33.43 8.24 -22.50
N VAL A 511 -33.89 8.33 -21.26
CA VAL A 511 -35.33 8.42 -20.93
C VAL A 511 -35.80 9.88 -20.87
N LEU A 512 -34.99 10.78 -20.33
CA LEU A 512 -35.37 12.16 -20.04
C LEU A 512 -34.90 13.15 -21.11
N GLY A 513 -33.94 12.75 -21.98
CA GLY A 513 -33.38 13.61 -23.03
C GLY A 513 -32.43 14.70 -22.52
N VAL A 514 -32.12 14.73 -21.23
CA VAL A 514 -31.26 15.73 -20.59
C VAL A 514 -30.29 15.04 -19.65
N SER A 515 -29.05 15.50 -19.62
CA SER A 515 -28.01 14.99 -18.74
C SER A 515 -28.07 15.68 -17.37
N TYR A 516 -28.24 14.90 -16.31
CA TYR A 516 -28.33 15.40 -14.94
C TYR A 516 -27.09 15.03 -14.10
N LYS A 517 -26.73 15.90 -13.15
CA LYS A 517 -25.77 15.55 -12.09
C LYS A 517 -26.47 14.70 -11.04
N LEU A 518 -25.86 13.58 -10.67
CA LEU A 518 -26.44 12.64 -9.69
C LEU A 518 -26.10 13.07 -8.25
N GLY A 519 -27.07 12.97 -7.35
CA GLY A 519 -26.89 13.23 -5.92
C GLY A 519 -27.77 12.37 -5.02
N PRO A 520 -27.40 12.18 -3.73
CA PRO A 520 -28.25 11.52 -2.76
C PRO A 520 -29.39 12.47 -2.34
N TYR A 521 -30.61 11.94 -2.23
CA TYR A 521 -31.74 12.66 -1.65
C TYR A 521 -31.56 12.78 -0.13
N ARG A 522 -31.72 14.00 0.42
CA ARG A 522 -31.81 14.24 1.86
C ARG A 522 -33.17 14.83 2.16
N LYS A 523 -33.96 14.13 2.95
CA LYS A 523 -35.24 14.63 3.44
C LYS A 523 -34.95 15.82 4.35
N ALA A 524 -35.55 16.99 4.06
CA ALA A 524 -35.48 18.13 4.97
C ALA A 524 -36.19 17.73 6.26
N THR A 525 -35.43 17.54 7.34
CA THR A 525 -35.98 17.45 8.69
C THR A 525 -36.50 18.84 9.03
N THR A 526 -37.81 18.98 9.12
CA THR A 526 -38.51 20.12 9.70
C THR A 526 -38.31 20.10 11.22
N GLU A 527 -37.09 20.32 11.68
CA GLU A 527 -36.80 20.84 13.00
C GLU A 527 -36.43 22.30 12.78
N ALA A 528 -37.35 23.17 13.20
CA ALA A 528 -37.07 24.59 13.27
C ALA A 528 -35.77 24.79 14.01
N SER A 529 -34.79 25.43 13.35
CA SER A 529 -33.55 25.87 13.97
C SER A 529 -33.92 26.89 15.03
N VAL A 530 -34.07 26.47 16.27
CA VAL A 530 -34.06 27.34 17.41
C VAL A 530 -32.65 27.89 17.48
N ASP A 531 -32.52 29.17 17.24
CA ASP A 531 -31.25 29.90 17.34
C ASP A 531 -30.63 29.61 18.73
N PRO A 532 -29.41 29.01 18.81
CA PRO A 532 -28.80 28.67 20.10
C PRO A 532 -28.63 29.87 21.04
N LEU A 533 -28.51 31.08 20.48
CA LEU A 533 -28.44 32.31 21.22
C LEU A 533 -29.80 32.70 21.86
N ALA A 534 -30.92 32.43 21.18
CA ALA A 534 -32.26 32.69 21.74
C ALA A 534 -32.58 31.73 22.88
N ALA A 535 -32.21 30.46 22.75
CA ALA A 535 -32.39 29.45 23.81
C ALA A 535 -31.49 29.70 25.03
N PHE A 536 -30.30 30.30 24.84
CA PHE A 536 -29.42 30.69 25.92
C PHE A 536 -29.92 31.94 26.64
N ALA A 537 -30.49 32.92 25.91
CA ALA A 537 -31.10 34.14 26.49
C ALA A 537 -32.35 33.82 27.33
N GLU A 538 -33.18 32.87 26.92
CA GLU A 538 -34.33 32.38 27.71
C GLU A 538 -33.89 31.68 29.01
N LYS A 539 -32.82 30.88 28.96
CA LYS A 539 -32.25 30.22 30.15
C LYS A 539 -31.63 31.23 31.13
N LEU A 540 -31.02 32.32 30.66
CA LEU A 540 -30.51 33.40 31.51
C LEU A 540 -31.64 34.15 32.19
N LYS A 541 -32.74 34.50 31.49
CA LYS A 541 -33.91 35.14 32.09
C LYS A 541 -34.58 34.26 33.16
N ALA A 542 -34.66 32.94 32.95
CA ALA A 542 -35.22 32.01 33.93
C ALA A 542 -34.33 31.83 35.19
N LEU A 543 -33.06 32.21 35.13
CA LEU A 543 -32.13 32.19 36.27
C LEU A 543 -32.11 33.51 37.04
N GLU A 544 -32.51 34.63 36.42
CA GLU A 544 -32.63 35.94 37.08
C GLU A 544 -33.97 36.13 37.85
N GLU A 545 -34.99 35.26 37.55
CA GLU A 545 -36.29 35.28 38.25
C GLU A 545 -36.38 34.30 39.44
N LYS A 546 -35.26 33.65 39.83
CA LYS A 546 -35.14 32.83 41.05
C LYS A 546 -34.17 33.44 42.04
#